data_73283ac785164c6be66bbf4bcaa71b7e
#
_entry.id   73283ac785164c6be66bbf4bcaa71b7e
#
_cell.length_a   1.000
_cell.length_b   1.000
_cell.length_c   1.000
_cell.angle_alpha   90.00
_cell.angle_beta   90.00
_cell.angle_gamma   90.00
#
_symmetry.space_group_name_H-M   'P 1'
#
loop_
_entity.id
_entity.type
_entity.pdbx_description
1 polymer ?
#
loop_
_entity_poly.entity_id
_entity_poly.type
_entity_poly.pdbx_seq_one_letter_code
_entity_poly.pdbx_strand_id
1 'polypeptide(L)'
;VIAQMVALIVTVTPSIRNLPRFIFMMAGPLVTGLAFTIWLLFASRLRWQEKLALVIAGIAFPLIASQISDFDDALRTTMWIYGVPLAELMITLALSIWSQAPRRCLLAVLLLGLGWSSFALVRNEGFDGDYYAEFRWRWSPRHEDRLPELTPQSGVTPETSENADAPVNDLLWSQYRGPEGNGSSNEEIPPLDWSKNPPKELWRISIGPGWGSFSYNNQKLFTQEQRSEKEHITCYAAVDGSVIWTHADTTRFNEVVSGAGPRSTPSVVNGHVYALGGTGLLTCLNEVDGTVVWQKNLVSEFGAPIPMWGFSGSPLILEDKLIIFAGGPEKNGLLALECAAGNTLWGFPSTDMNYTTARPMTLCGQSVVVFCDGKGAHAIDPNDGSAVWTFKPELWKGPAMVDPQQIGPDSLIVGLGDGVGTARLEVSKTDDQWTVTEAWSSTKLRPSFNDCVVFDNGVYGFNQAIFSCIDATTGERKWQGGRYGFGQAMLLKKAGQILVAAENGDVVLLKATPEKLTELSRLPMLNDKTWNHPIVADNRLFLRNGKTAVCLQLVE
;
A
#
# COMPACT_ATOMS: atom_id res chain seq x y z
N VAL A 1 0.27 -5.78 -37.56
CA VAL A 1 -0.05 -4.34 -37.35
C VAL A 1 -1.34 -4.20 -36.56
N ILE A 2 -2.50 -4.71 -37.04
CA ILE A 2 -3.79 -4.54 -36.34
C ILE A 2 -3.74 -5.16 -34.94
N ALA A 3 -3.24 -6.40 -34.78
CA ALA A 3 -3.13 -7.04 -33.47
C ALA A 3 -2.18 -6.29 -32.54
N GLN A 4 -1.10 -5.69 -33.06
CA GLN A 4 -0.13 -4.88 -32.33
C GLN A 4 -0.72 -3.53 -31.91
N MET A 5 -1.46 -2.89 -32.81
CA MET A 5 -2.21 -1.66 -32.47
C MET A 5 -3.27 -1.93 -31.41
N VAL A 6 -3.99 -3.06 -31.52
CA VAL A 6 -4.96 -3.47 -30.51
C VAL A 6 -4.28 -3.73 -29.17
N ALA A 7 -3.14 -4.44 -29.15
CA ALA A 7 -2.39 -4.66 -27.92
C ALA A 7 -1.92 -3.35 -27.27
N LEU A 8 -1.36 -2.41 -28.06
CA LEU A 8 -0.98 -1.07 -27.59
C LEU A 8 -2.19 -0.26 -27.12
N ILE A 9 -3.30 -0.28 -27.88
CA ILE A 9 -4.52 0.42 -27.49
C ILE A 9 -5.08 -0.14 -26.18
N VAL A 10 -5.11 -1.46 -26.03
CA VAL A 10 -5.57 -2.11 -24.78
C VAL A 10 -4.71 -1.72 -23.58
N THR A 11 -3.39 -1.61 -23.77
CA THR A 11 -2.48 -1.20 -22.68
C THR A 11 -2.61 0.27 -22.28
N VAL A 12 -3.01 1.16 -23.20
CA VAL A 12 -3.12 2.60 -22.94
C VAL A 12 -4.55 3.11 -22.79
N THR A 13 -5.57 2.26 -22.96
CA THR A 13 -6.98 2.69 -22.92
C THR A 13 -7.56 2.56 -21.51
N PRO A 14 -8.02 3.64 -20.87
CA PRO A 14 -8.53 3.63 -19.50
C PRO A 14 -9.80 2.81 -19.27
N SER A 15 -10.52 2.46 -20.33
CA SER A 15 -11.82 1.76 -20.26
C SER A 15 -11.69 0.22 -20.13
N ILE A 16 -10.50 -0.35 -20.37
CA ILE A 16 -10.26 -1.79 -20.22
C ILE A 16 -9.58 -2.02 -18.87
N ARG A 17 -10.30 -2.66 -17.95
CA ARG A 17 -9.98 -2.66 -16.52
C ARG A 17 -9.56 -4.03 -15.97
N ASN A 18 -8.66 -4.00 -14.96
CA ASN A 18 -8.35 -5.07 -14.02
C ASN A 18 -7.70 -6.33 -14.63
N LEU A 19 -8.05 -7.51 -14.12
CA LEU A 19 -7.44 -8.79 -14.50
C LEU A 19 -7.26 -9.00 -16.01
N PRO A 20 -8.24 -8.71 -16.89
CA PRO A 20 -8.02 -8.77 -18.32
C PRO A 20 -6.88 -7.87 -18.79
N ARG A 21 -6.76 -6.64 -18.27
CA ARG A 21 -5.70 -5.71 -18.64
C ARG A 21 -4.34 -6.22 -18.16
N PHE A 22 -4.23 -6.65 -16.91
CA PHE A 22 -3.00 -7.23 -16.37
C PHE A 22 -2.55 -8.45 -17.19
N ILE A 23 -3.46 -9.36 -17.53
CA ILE A 23 -3.16 -10.52 -18.39
C ILE A 23 -2.69 -10.06 -19.77
N PHE A 24 -3.37 -9.08 -20.38
CA PHE A 24 -2.94 -8.53 -21.67
C PHE A 24 -1.59 -7.84 -21.60
N MET A 25 -1.29 -7.12 -20.53
CA MET A 25 0.00 -6.46 -20.32
C MET A 25 1.14 -7.48 -20.16
N MET A 26 0.92 -8.57 -19.44
CA MET A 26 1.94 -9.58 -19.17
C MET A 26 2.07 -10.61 -20.31
N ALA A 27 0.95 -11.17 -20.76
CA ALA A 27 0.93 -12.23 -21.77
C ALA A 27 0.91 -11.69 -23.21
N GLY A 28 0.35 -10.50 -23.44
CA GLY A 28 0.24 -9.88 -24.74
C GLY A 28 1.56 -9.81 -25.51
N PRO A 29 2.63 -9.23 -24.92
CA PRO A 29 3.94 -9.15 -25.55
C PRO A 29 4.52 -10.53 -25.89
N LEU A 30 4.32 -11.56 -25.03
CA LEU A 30 4.75 -12.93 -25.30
C LEU A 30 4.04 -13.50 -26.52
N VAL A 31 2.72 -13.38 -26.55
CA VAL A 31 1.89 -13.95 -27.63
C VAL A 31 2.18 -13.24 -28.95
N THR A 32 2.18 -11.90 -28.95
CA THR A 32 2.45 -11.12 -30.17
C THR A 32 3.89 -11.29 -30.64
N GLY A 33 4.87 -11.27 -29.74
CA GLY A 33 6.29 -11.46 -30.04
C GLY A 33 6.58 -12.83 -30.64
N LEU A 34 5.99 -13.89 -30.07
CA LEU A 34 6.12 -15.25 -30.62
C LEU A 34 5.46 -15.37 -31.98
N ALA A 35 4.22 -14.89 -32.12
CA ALA A 35 3.48 -14.92 -33.38
C ALA A 35 4.19 -14.11 -34.47
N PHE A 36 4.72 -12.94 -34.13
CA PHE A 36 5.50 -12.10 -35.04
C PHE A 36 6.81 -12.77 -35.45
N THR A 37 7.52 -13.40 -34.53
CA THR A 37 8.76 -14.13 -34.82
C THR A 37 8.50 -15.33 -35.73
N ILE A 38 7.45 -16.11 -35.49
CA ILE A 38 7.04 -17.22 -36.37
C ILE A 38 6.71 -16.69 -37.76
N TRP A 39 5.91 -15.63 -37.86
CA TRP A 39 5.60 -14.99 -39.15
C TRP A 39 6.86 -14.49 -39.85
N LEU A 40 7.77 -13.84 -39.15
CA LEU A 40 9.03 -13.33 -39.69
C LEU A 40 9.86 -14.44 -40.27
N LEU A 41 10.02 -15.55 -39.54
CA LEU A 41 10.87 -16.68 -39.96
C LEU A 41 10.26 -17.52 -41.11
N PHE A 42 8.96 -17.83 -41.04
CA PHE A 42 8.34 -18.85 -41.89
C PHE A 42 7.41 -18.28 -42.97
N ALA A 43 6.72 -17.17 -42.70
CA ALA A 43 5.73 -16.62 -43.62
C ALA A 43 6.18 -15.34 -44.35
N SER A 44 7.21 -14.64 -43.85
CA SER A 44 7.66 -13.39 -44.50
C SER A 44 8.45 -13.69 -45.79
N ARG A 45 8.35 -12.78 -46.76
CA ARG A 45 9.10 -12.85 -48.03
C ARG A 45 10.52 -12.27 -47.94
N LEU A 46 11.05 -12.13 -46.71
CA LEU A 46 12.38 -11.60 -46.47
C LEU A 46 13.43 -12.68 -46.83
N ARG A 47 14.63 -12.22 -47.23
CA ARG A 47 15.80 -13.11 -47.42
C ARG A 47 16.25 -13.65 -46.08
N TRP A 48 16.82 -14.84 -46.02
CA TRP A 48 17.27 -15.49 -44.79
C TRP A 48 18.23 -14.63 -43.95
N GLN A 49 19.12 -13.91 -44.63
CA GLN A 49 20.04 -12.97 -43.97
C GLN A 49 19.32 -11.81 -43.28
N GLU A 50 18.26 -11.26 -43.89
CA GLU A 50 17.43 -10.19 -43.29
C GLU A 50 16.67 -10.73 -42.09
N LYS A 51 16.11 -11.94 -42.17
CA LYS A 51 15.42 -12.58 -41.04
C LYS A 51 16.36 -12.77 -39.87
N LEU A 52 17.55 -13.31 -40.12
CA LEU A 52 18.56 -13.53 -39.09
C LEU A 52 19.03 -12.23 -38.45
N ALA A 53 19.27 -11.19 -39.24
CA ALA A 53 19.66 -9.85 -38.73
C ALA A 53 18.60 -9.24 -37.83
N LEU A 54 17.31 -9.34 -38.19
CA LEU A 54 16.20 -8.80 -37.40
C LEU A 54 15.98 -9.58 -36.11
N VAL A 55 16.14 -10.92 -36.13
CA VAL A 55 16.05 -11.75 -34.90
C VAL A 55 17.21 -11.42 -33.96
N ILE A 56 18.45 -11.35 -34.49
CA ILE A 56 19.63 -11.01 -33.69
C ILE A 56 19.45 -9.59 -33.09
N ALA A 57 19.03 -8.61 -33.89
CA ALA A 57 18.81 -7.25 -33.42
C ALA A 57 17.69 -7.19 -32.37
N GLY A 58 16.59 -7.93 -32.58
CA GLY A 58 15.46 -8.04 -31.65
C GLY A 58 15.83 -8.62 -30.28
N ILE A 59 16.87 -9.45 -30.22
CA ILE A 59 17.41 -10.02 -28.97
C ILE A 59 18.53 -9.13 -28.39
N ALA A 60 19.45 -8.68 -29.24
CA ALA A 60 20.64 -7.95 -28.78
C ALA A 60 20.30 -6.56 -28.20
N PHE A 61 19.43 -5.79 -28.86
CA PHE A 61 19.12 -4.43 -28.40
C PHE A 61 18.46 -4.37 -27.02
N PRO A 62 17.43 -5.18 -26.67
CA PRO A 62 16.91 -5.18 -25.32
C PRO A 62 17.96 -5.65 -24.28
N LEU A 63 18.81 -6.62 -24.61
CA LEU A 63 19.90 -7.05 -23.73
C LEU A 63 20.92 -5.92 -23.52
N ILE A 64 21.35 -5.25 -24.60
CA ILE A 64 22.28 -4.11 -24.51
C ILE A 64 21.62 -2.97 -23.73
N ALA A 65 20.37 -2.62 -24.03
CA ALA A 65 19.65 -1.61 -23.30
C ALA A 65 19.57 -1.94 -21.81
N SER A 66 19.33 -3.19 -21.44
CA SER A 66 19.29 -3.63 -20.04
C SER A 66 20.64 -3.57 -19.30
N GLN A 67 21.77 -3.48 -20.02
CA GLN A 67 23.12 -3.39 -19.43
C GLN A 67 23.64 -1.93 -19.34
N ILE A 68 23.17 -1.03 -20.21
CA ILE A 68 23.68 0.36 -20.29
C ILE A 68 23.13 1.23 -19.16
N SER A 69 22.06 0.83 -18.54
CA SER A 69 21.40 1.61 -17.50
C SER A 69 21.21 0.81 -16.24
N ASP A 70 21.28 1.47 -15.08
CA ASP A 70 20.84 0.91 -13.80
C ASP A 70 19.33 0.68 -13.89
N PHE A 71 18.95 -0.40 -14.59
CA PHE A 71 17.55 -0.76 -14.72
C PHE A 71 17.07 -1.35 -13.39
N ASP A 72 16.21 -0.61 -12.73
CA ASP A 72 15.37 -1.20 -11.70
C ASP A 72 14.35 -2.17 -12.33
N ASP A 73 13.76 -3.03 -11.53
CA ASP A 73 12.81 -4.04 -12.00
C ASP A 73 11.55 -3.41 -12.60
N ALA A 74 11.20 -2.18 -12.20
CA ALA A 74 10.09 -1.43 -12.76
C ALA A 74 10.33 -1.09 -14.24
N LEU A 75 11.51 -0.62 -14.58
CA LEU A 75 11.86 -0.30 -15.96
C LEU A 75 11.99 -1.57 -16.82
N ARG A 76 12.53 -2.66 -16.28
CA ARG A 76 12.60 -3.98 -16.98
C ARG A 76 11.19 -4.47 -17.33
N THR A 77 10.26 -4.43 -16.39
CA THR A 77 8.86 -4.79 -16.60
C THR A 77 8.22 -3.90 -17.67
N THR A 78 8.47 -2.61 -17.60
CA THR A 78 7.98 -1.62 -18.56
C THR A 78 8.53 -1.85 -19.97
N MET A 79 9.82 -2.14 -20.09
CA MET A 79 10.46 -2.48 -21.37
C MET A 79 9.81 -3.71 -22.02
N TRP A 80 9.48 -4.70 -21.22
CA TRP A 80 8.78 -5.88 -21.70
C TRP A 80 7.39 -5.52 -22.23
N ILE A 81 6.60 -4.82 -21.45
CA ILE A 81 5.20 -4.50 -21.75
C ILE A 81 5.07 -3.60 -22.99
N TYR A 82 5.88 -2.56 -23.09
CA TYR A 82 5.77 -1.54 -24.15
C TYR A 82 6.81 -1.73 -25.27
N GLY A 83 7.98 -2.25 -24.96
CA GLY A 83 9.10 -2.36 -25.90
C GLY A 83 8.88 -3.42 -26.96
N VAL A 84 8.32 -4.58 -26.61
CA VAL A 84 8.07 -5.67 -27.59
C VAL A 84 7.04 -5.22 -28.64
N PRO A 85 5.85 -4.73 -28.30
CA PRO A 85 4.90 -4.23 -29.31
C PRO A 85 5.45 -3.07 -30.13
N LEU A 86 6.24 -2.17 -29.51
CA LEU A 86 6.88 -1.06 -30.21
C LEU A 86 7.91 -1.56 -31.23
N ALA A 87 8.74 -2.54 -30.86
CA ALA A 87 9.71 -3.17 -31.75
C ALA A 87 9.07 -3.83 -32.97
N GLU A 88 7.98 -4.58 -32.75
CA GLU A 88 7.19 -5.20 -33.83
C GLU A 88 6.60 -4.15 -34.78
N LEU A 89 6.05 -3.06 -34.22
CA LEU A 89 5.52 -1.97 -35.01
C LEU A 89 6.61 -1.30 -35.86
N MET A 90 7.79 -1.04 -35.28
CA MET A 90 8.92 -0.44 -35.99
C MET A 90 9.45 -1.30 -37.13
N ILE A 91 9.59 -2.62 -36.91
CA ILE A 91 9.97 -3.56 -37.97
C ILE A 91 8.93 -3.51 -39.10
N THR A 92 7.66 -3.61 -38.74
CA THR A 92 6.57 -3.64 -39.74
C THR A 92 6.54 -2.35 -40.56
N LEU A 93 6.71 -1.19 -39.91
CA LEU A 93 6.76 0.11 -40.56
C LEU A 93 7.95 0.20 -41.54
N ALA A 94 9.13 -0.20 -41.11
CA ALA A 94 10.34 -0.20 -41.96
C ALA A 94 10.17 -1.08 -43.19
N LEU A 95 9.57 -2.28 -43.01
CA LEU A 95 9.30 -3.21 -44.10
C LEU A 95 8.22 -2.71 -45.07
N SER A 96 7.33 -1.84 -44.63
CA SER A 96 6.27 -1.27 -45.46
C SER A 96 6.71 -0.06 -46.28
N ILE A 97 7.66 0.74 -45.77
CA ILE A 97 8.11 1.99 -46.42
C ILE A 97 9.08 1.71 -47.57
N TRP A 98 9.96 0.71 -47.45
CA TRP A 98 10.98 0.42 -48.45
C TRP A 98 10.88 -0.98 -49.06
N SER A 99 10.84 -1.04 -50.38
CA SER A 99 10.77 -2.32 -51.11
C SER A 99 12.14 -2.95 -51.37
N GLN A 100 13.23 -2.13 -51.38
CA GLN A 100 14.60 -2.60 -51.68
C GLN A 100 15.24 -3.28 -50.45
N ALA A 101 15.68 -4.52 -50.66
CA ALA A 101 16.11 -5.43 -49.61
C ALA A 101 17.15 -4.88 -48.61
N PRO A 102 18.33 -4.38 -48.96
CA PRO A 102 19.32 -3.95 -47.96
C PRO A 102 18.86 -2.72 -47.16
N ARG A 103 18.18 -1.76 -47.81
CA ARG A 103 17.77 -0.53 -47.19
C ARG A 103 16.64 -0.73 -46.17
N ARG A 104 15.66 -1.59 -46.46
CA ARG A 104 14.57 -1.88 -45.50
C ARG A 104 15.06 -2.60 -44.23
N CYS A 105 16.02 -3.55 -44.42
CA CYS A 105 16.61 -4.26 -43.27
C CYS A 105 17.41 -3.29 -42.39
N LEU A 106 18.25 -2.43 -43.00
CA LEU A 106 19.01 -1.42 -42.28
C LEU A 106 18.09 -0.46 -41.51
N LEU A 107 17.02 0.04 -42.17
CA LEU A 107 16.04 0.90 -41.52
C LEU A 107 15.36 0.19 -40.36
N ALA A 108 14.96 -1.07 -40.49
CA ALA A 108 14.35 -1.84 -39.42
C ALA A 108 15.28 -2.03 -38.23
N VAL A 109 16.57 -2.34 -38.46
CA VAL A 109 17.58 -2.47 -37.41
C VAL A 109 17.82 -1.11 -36.71
N LEU A 110 17.91 -0.02 -37.47
CA LEU A 110 18.08 1.33 -36.91
C LEU A 110 16.87 1.74 -36.05
N LEU A 111 15.63 1.51 -36.54
CA LEU A 111 14.43 1.81 -35.78
C LEU A 111 14.28 0.96 -34.52
N LEU A 112 14.66 -0.33 -34.60
CA LEU A 112 14.75 -1.19 -33.42
C LEU A 112 15.74 -0.64 -32.38
N GLY A 113 16.94 -0.28 -32.82
CA GLY A 113 17.95 0.32 -31.96
C GLY A 113 17.46 1.61 -31.31
N LEU A 114 16.84 2.52 -32.06
CA LEU A 114 16.26 3.75 -31.54
C LEU A 114 15.13 3.48 -30.54
N GLY A 115 14.23 2.53 -30.87
CA GLY A 115 13.12 2.15 -29.99
C GLY A 115 13.59 1.62 -28.64
N TRP A 116 14.52 0.68 -28.62
CA TRP A 116 15.07 0.15 -27.37
C TRP A 116 15.95 1.17 -26.64
N SER A 117 16.71 2.00 -27.36
CA SER A 117 17.52 3.07 -26.74
C SER A 117 16.64 4.15 -26.08
N SER A 118 15.38 4.33 -26.52
CA SER A 118 14.47 5.31 -25.90
C SER A 118 14.16 5.00 -24.44
N PHE A 119 14.16 3.72 -24.06
CA PHE A 119 13.99 3.33 -22.65
C PHE A 119 15.17 3.73 -21.76
N ALA A 120 16.37 3.93 -22.33
CA ALA A 120 17.50 4.48 -21.59
C ALA A 120 17.33 5.96 -21.23
N LEU A 121 16.38 6.67 -21.85
CA LEU A 121 16.09 8.08 -21.58
C LEU A 121 15.07 8.28 -20.46
N VAL A 122 14.31 7.23 -20.11
CA VAL A 122 13.26 7.30 -19.12
C VAL A 122 13.53 6.36 -17.94
N ARG A 123 12.89 6.64 -16.82
CA ARG A 123 12.73 5.73 -15.70
C ARG A 123 11.24 5.56 -15.39
N ASN A 124 10.88 4.46 -14.77
CA ASN A 124 9.55 4.24 -14.22
C ASN A 124 9.59 4.43 -12.70
N GLU A 125 8.77 5.33 -12.16
CA GLU A 125 8.66 5.61 -10.71
C GLU A 125 7.59 4.75 -10.02
N GLY A 126 7.01 3.76 -10.72
CA GLY A 126 5.98 2.84 -10.24
C GLY A 126 4.77 2.79 -11.17
N PHE A 127 3.73 2.13 -10.69
CA PHE A 127 2.44 2.06 -11.37
C PHE A 127 1.35 2.58 -10.45
N ASP A 128 0.25 3.09 -11.01
CA ASP A 128 -0.97 3.32 -10.26
C ASP A 128 -1.77 2.03 -10.08
N GLY A 129 -2.89 2.08 -9.36
CA GLY A 129 -3.75 0.92 -9.11
C GLY A 129 -4.44 0.36 -10.36
N ASP A 130 -4.51 1.13 -11.43
CA ASP A 130 -4.98 0.67 -12.75
C ASP A 130 -3.80 0.19 -13.65
N TYR A 131 -2.58 0.07 -13.10
CA TYR A 131 -1.34 -0.35 -13.78
C TYR A 131 -0.85 0.58 -14.89
N TYR A 132 -1.03 1.90 -14.77
CA TYR A 132 -0.35 2.87 -15.61
C TYR A 132 1.04 3.15 -15.09
N ALA A 133 2.07 3.05 -15.96
CA ALA A 133 3.44 3.36 -15.61
C ALA A 133 3.67 4.87 -15.47
N GLU A 134 4.31 5.28 -14.39
CA GLU A 134 4.69 6.66 -14.15
C GLU A 134 6.07 6.95 -14.76
N PHE A 135 6.10 7.34 -16.02
CA PHE A 135 7.35 7.67 -16.72
C PHE A 135 7.87 9.07 -16.38
N ARG A 136 9.18 9.15 -16.11
CA ARG A 136 9.94 10.40 -15.97
C ARG A 136 11.22 10.33 -16.79
N TRP A 137 11.73 11.47 -17.20
CA TRP A 137 13.04 11.53 -17.82
C TRP A 137 14.12 11.13 -16.80
N ARG A 138 15.09 10.34 -17.22
CA ARG A 138 16.13 9.82 -16.33
C ARG A 138 16.96 10.93 -15.66
N TRP A 139 17.21 12.03 -16.35
CA TRP A 139 17.94 13.19 -15.83
C TRP A 139 17.10 14.15 -14.98
N SER A 140 15.79 13.95 -14.91
CA SER A 140 14.97 14.71 -13.97
C SER A 140 15.26 14.24 -12.55
N PRO A 141 15.57 15.12 -11.60
CA PRO A 141 15.74 14.69 -10.21
C PRO A 141 14.42 14.06 -9.69
N ARG A 142 14.54 13.02 -8.87
CA ARG A 142 13.40 12.41 -8.19
C ARG A 142 12.77 13.45 -7.27
N HIS A 143 11.51 13.25 -6.89
CA HIS A 143 10.85 14.16 -5.94
C HIS A 143 11.65 14.25 -4.64
N GLU A 144 12.07 13.12 -4.10
CA GLU A 144 12.84 12.99 -2.86
C GLU A 144 14.22 13.72 -2.91
N ASP A 145 14.83 13.85 -4.11
CA ASP A 145 16.11 14.53 -4.29
C ASP A 145 15.96 16.07 -4.27
N ARG A 146 14.74 16.59 -4.39
CA ARG A 146 14.41 18.01 -4.35
C ARG A 146 13.92 18.49 -3.00
N LEU A 147 13.68 17.55 -2.08
CA LEU A 147 13.19 17.89 -0.75
C LEU A 147 14.27 18.64 0.04
N PRO A 148 13.90 19.67 0.80
CA PRO A 148 14.82 20.30 1.73
C PRO A 148 15.28 19.28 2.77
N GLU A 149 16.47 19.47 3.31
CA GLU A 149 16.93 18.69 4.46
C GLU A 149 15.94 18.85 5.62
N LEU A 150 15.70 17.74 6.35
CA LEU A 150 14.89 17.74 7.55
C LEU A 150 15.70 18.41 8.69
N THR A 151 15.52 19.71 8.83
CA THR A 151 16.21 20.47 9.87
C THR A 151 15.25 20.64 11.05
N PRO A 152 15.54 20.05 12.23
CA PRO A 152 14.77 20.30 13.43
C PRO A 152 14.76 21.80 13.76
N GLN A 153 13.59 22.35 14.03
CA GLN A 153 13.49 23.74 14.44
C GLN A 153 13.95 23.86 15.90
N SER A 154 15.07 24.56 16.12
CA SER A 154 15.55 24.87 17.47
C SER A 154 14.54 25.77 18.19
N GLY A 155 13.93 25.28 19.26
CA GLY A 155 13.05 26.08 20.11
C GLY A 155 11.56 25.79 20.01
N VAL A 156 11.11 24.83 19.16
CA VAL A 156 9.77 24.26 19.29
C VAL A 156 9.81 23.19 20.39
N THR A 157 9.91 23.62 21.65
CA THR A 157 9.33 22.81 22.72
C THR A 157 7.82 22.87 22.45
N PRO A 158 7.14 21.73 22.22
CA PRO A 158 5.70 21.70 22.27
C PRO A 158 5.36 22.36 23.62
N GLU A 159 4.53 23.41 23.61
CA GLU A 159 3.96 23.88 24.86
C GLU A 159 3.36 22.65 25.51
N THR A 160 4.04 22.14 26.52
CA THR A 160 3.42 21.23 27.46
C THR A 160 2.23 22.04 27.97
N SER A 161 1.04 21.68 27.46
CA SER A 161 -0.19 22.20 28.06
C SER A 161 -0.03 21.93 29.55
N GLU A 162 0.02 23.01 30.37
CA GLU A 162 0.15 22.93 31.83
C GLU A 162 -1.04 22.21 32.49
N ASN A 163 -1.87 21.54 31.74
CA ASN A 163 -2.86 20.56 32.17
C ASN A 163 -2.28 19.15 32.19
N ALA A 164 -1.22 18.94 33.00
CA ALA A 164 -0.73 17.61 33.34
C ALA A 164 -1.77 16.74 34.09
N ASP A 165 -2.90 17.31 34.48
CA ASP A 165 -4.05 16.65 35.12
C ASP A 165 -5.25 16.47 34.19
N ALA A 166 -5.19 16.86 32.90
CA ALA A 166 -6.20 16.41 31.96
C ALA A 166 -6.04 14.89 31.83
N PRO A 167 -7.12 14.10 31.96
CA PRO A 167 -7.04 12.66 31.72
C PRO A 167 -6.40 12.50 30.35
N VAL A 168 -5.34 11.69 30.29
CA VAL A 168 -4.66 11.30 29.05
C VAL A 168 -5.78 10.85 28.13
N ASN A 169 -6.13 11.75 27.20
CA ASN A 169 -7.26 11.50 26.30
C ASN A 169 -6.79 10.33 25.45
N ASP A 170 -7.34 9.15 25.72
CA ASP A 170 -6.86 7.87 25.29
C ASP A 170 -6.40 7.93 23.83
N LEU A 171 -5.10 8.12 23.63
CA LEU A 171 -4.31 7.94 22.43
C LEU A 171 -5.12 8.11 21.13
N LEU A 172 -5.47 9.34 20.75
CA LEU A 172 -6.42 9.65 19.67
C LEU A 172 -6.12 8.91 18.35
N TRP A 173 -4.84 8.74 17.98
CA TRP A 173 -4.45 8.00 16.76
C TRP A 173 -3.02 7.45 16.85
N SER A 174 -2.68 6.81 17.96
CA SER A 174 -1.30 6.41 18.29
C SER A 174 -0.73 5.27 17.45
N GLN A 175 -1.54 4.61 16.63
CA GLN A 175 -1.15 3.47 15.81
C GLN A 175 -1.94 3.41 14.49
N TYR A 176 -1.56 2.48 13.61
CA TYR A 176 -2.23 2.26 12.34
C TYR A 176 -3.72 1.97 12.53
N ARG A 177 -4.57 2.76 11.84
CA ARG A 177 -6.03 2.72 11.88
C ARG A 177 -6.66 3.10 13.22
N GLY A 178 -5.94 3.89 14.03
CA GLY A 178 -6.43 4.47 15.28
C GLY A 178 -6.37 3.51 16.47
N PRO A 179 -6.82 3.95 17.64
CA PRO A 179 -6.63 3.23 18.90
C PRO A 179 -7.27 1.83 18.92
N GLU A 180 -8.43 1.68 18.26
CA GLU A 180 -9.11 0.38 18.12
C GLU A 180 -8.63 -0.43 16.90
N GLY A 181 -7.75 0.14 16.05
CA GLY A 181 -7.24 -0.51 14.84
C GLY A 181 -8.29 -0.80 13.77
N ASN A 182 -9.45 -0.18 13.84
CA ASN A 182 -10.61 -0.44 12.98
C ASN A 182 -10.91 0.67 11.96
N GLY A 183 -10.07 1.71 11.89
CA GLY A 183 -10.23 2.84 10.98
C GLY A 183 -11.38 3.79 11.35
N SER A 184 -11.81 3.79 12.62
CA SER A 184 -12.89 4.64 13.10
C SER A 184 -12.37 5.69 14.07
N SER A 185 -12.84 6.93 13.95
CA SER A 185 -12.68 7.98 14.97
C SER A 185 -13.92 8.03 15.84
N ASN A 186 -13.70 8.01 17.16
CA ASN A 186 -14.73 8.20 18.18
C ASN A 186 -14.88 9.68 18.62
N GLU A 187 -14.10 10.60 18.02
CA GLU A 187 -14.19 12.03 18.35
C GLU A 187 -15.60 12.58 18.15
N GLU A 188 -15.97 13.53 19.00
CA GLU A 188 -17.26 14.22 18.98
C GLU A 188 -17.32 15.26 17.83
N ILE A 189 -17.12 14.77 16.59
CA ILE A 189 -17.23 15.60 15.39
C ILE A 189 -18.69 15.61 14.94
N PRO A 190 -19.32 16.79 14.81
CA PRO A 190 -20.67 16.88 14.27
C PRO A 190 -20.70 16.47 12.79
N PRO A 191 -21.88 16.12 12.25
CA PRO A 191 -22.01 15.86 10.82
C PRO A 191 -21.46 17.01 9.98
N LEU A 192 -20.46 16.70 9.15
CA LEU A 192 -19.78 17.67 8.29
C LEU A 192 -20.65 17.99 7.06
N ASP A 193 -20.65 19.24 6.66
CA ASP A 193 -21.25 19.73 5.41
C ASP A 193 -20.27 20.71 4.73
N TRP A 194 -19.36 20.16 3.93
CA TRP A 194 -18.32 20.95 3.25
C TRP A 194 -18.85 21.82 2.10
N SER A 195 -20.11 21.64 1.73
CA SER A 195 -20.76 22.56 0.77
C SER A 195 -21.08 23.91 1.41
N LYS A 196 -21.30 23.93 2.73
CA LYS A 196 -21.56 25.13 3.51
C LYS A 196 -20.33 25.60 4.29
N ASN A 197 -19.62 24.67 4.91
CA ASN A 197 -18.47 24.91 5.77
C ASN A 197 -17.29 24.06 5.31
N PRO A 198 -16.58 24.46 4.24
CA PRO A 198 -15.43 23.73 3.75
C PRO A 198 -14.31 23.73 4.81
N PRO A 199 -13.56 22.62 4.95
CA PRO A 199 -12.47 22.56 5.90
C PRO A 199 -11.39 23.56 5.54
N LYS A 200 -10.78 24.18 6.55
CA LYS A 200 -9.70 25.15 6.37
C LYS A 200 -8.36 24.43 6.30
N GLU A 201 -7.59 24.65 5.23
CA GLU A 201 -6.21 24.19 5.19
C GLU A 201 -5.36 24.99 6.19
N LEU A 202 -4.77 24.28 7.16
CA LEU A 202 -3.88 24.88 8.15
C LEU A 202 -2.45 24.94 7.65
N TRP A 203 -1.98 23.85 7.06
CA TRP A 203 -0.66 23.77 6.48
C TRP A 203 -0.57 22.70 5.39
N ARG A 204 0.44 22.85 4.53
CA ARG A 204 0.81 21.93 3.47
C ARG A 204 2.33 21.87 3.37
N ILE A 205 2.90 20.67 3.41
CA ILE A 205 4.35 20.46 3.30
C ILE A 205 4.68 19.42 2.23
N SER A 206 5.89 19.51 1.70
CA SER A 206 6.46 18.46 0.85
C SER A 206 7.07 17.37 1.73
N ILE A 207 6.77 16.11 1.41
CA ILE A 207 7.21 14.93 2.15
C ILE A 207 7.80 13.89 1.19
N GLY A 208 8.65 13.01 1.69
CA GLY A 208 9.24 11.92 0.90
C GLY A 208 8.27 10.76 0.68
N PRO A 209 8.56 9.89 -0.32
CA PRO A 209 7.78 8.69 -0.57
C PRO A 209 7.71 7.80 0.66
N GLY A 210 6.54 7.26 0.89
CA GLY A 210 6.21 6.34 1.98
C GLY A 210 4.70 6.07 1.98
N TRP A 211 4.31 4.83 2.22
CA TRP A 211 2.92 4.40 2.10
C TRP A 211 2.25 4.16 3.46
N GLY A 212 3.02 4.24 4.56
CA GLY A 212 2.48 4.32 5.90
C GLY A 212 1.70 5.62 6.13
N SER A 213 0.80 5.58 7.10
CA SER A 213 0.03 6.75 7.55
C SER A 213 0.85 7.61 8.53
N PHE A 214 0.19 8.62 9.09
CA PHE A 214 0.62 9.22 10.34
C PHE A 214 0.11 8.41 11.53
N SER A 215 0.85 8.44 12.63
CA SER A 215 0.31 8.31 13.98
C SER A 215 0.38 9.66 14.69
N TYR A 216 -0.53 9.87 15.64
CA TYR A 216 -0.69 11.13 16.34
C TYR A 216 -0.66 10.91 17.85
N ASN A 217 0.15 11.70 18.54
CA ASN A 217 0.19 11.76 19.99
C ASN A 217 0.65 13.16 20.45
N ASN A 218 -0.04 13.76 21.40
CA ASN A 218 0.37 15.02 22.04
C ASN A 218 0.80 16.14 21.06
N GLN A 219 -0.05 16.50 20.10
CA GLN A 219 0.22 17.52 19.07
C GLN A 219 1.42 17.21 18.16
N LYS A 220 1.84 15.93 18.09
CA LYS A 220 2.91 15.45 17.23
C LYS A 220 2.39 14.43 16.25
N LEU A 221 2.95 14.43 15.05
CA LEU A 221 2.70 13.48 13.98
C LEU A 221 3.98 12.67 13.71
N PHE A 222 3.85 11.37 13.67
CA PHE A 222 4.97 10.47 13.40
C PHE A 222 4.70 9.71 12.11
N THR A 223 5.68 9.65 11.23
CA THR A 223 5.57 8.90 9.97
C THR A 223 6.95 8.48 9.49
N GLN A 224 6.97 7.68 8.43
CA GLN A 224 8.19 7.25 7.76
C GLN A 224 8.20 7.74 6.31
N GLU A 225 9.37 8.10 5.80
CA GLU A 225 9.56 8.59 4.44
C GLU A 225 10.94 8.27 3.89
N GLN A 226 11.04 8.05 2.59
CA GLN A 226 12.32 7.91 1.90
C GLN A 226 12.85 9.28 1.47
N ARG A 227 14.13 9.54 1.71
CA ARG A 227 14.85 10.69 1.15
C ARG A 227 16.18 10.21 0.58
N SER A 228 16.29 10.22 -0.73
CA SER A 228 17.40 9.61 -1.45
C SER A 228 17.70 8.18 -0.94
N GLU A 229 18.88 7.89 -0.44
CA GLU A 229 19.29 6.56 0.02
C GLU A 229 19.01 6.30 1.51
N LYS A 230 18.15 7.14 2.15
CA LYS A 230 17.84 7.00 3.59
C LYS A 230 16.34 6.90 3.82
N GLU A 231 15.94 5.93 4.63
CA GLU A 231 14.62 5.91 5.27
C GLU A 231 14.67 6.77 6.53
N HIS A 232 13.71 7.69 6.66
CA HIS A 232 13.56 8.57 7.79
C HIS A 232 12.34 8.20 8.61
N ILE A 233 12.47 8.23 9.93
CA ILE A 233 11.37 8.27 10.88
C ILE A 233 11.32 9.71 11.38
N THR A 234 10.23 10.41 11.09
CA THR A 234 10.14 11.86 11.32
C THR A 234 8.98 12.20 12.22
N CYS A 235 9.24 13.07 13.19
CA CYS A 235 8.25 13.72 14.03
C CYS A 235 8.00 15.14 13.53
N TYR A 236 6.74 15.43 13.21
CA TYR A 236 6.27 16.75 12.81
C TYR A 236 5.37 17.35 13.88
N ALA A 237 5.39 18.66 14.01
CA ALA A 237 4.41 19.39 14.81
C ALA A 237 3.05 19.38 14.10
N ALA A 238 2.00 18.96 14.80
CA ALA A 238 0.66 18.89 14.21
C ALA A 238 0.08 20.27 13.89
N VAL A 239 0.57 21.32 14.55
CA VAL A 239 0.06 22.70 14.41
C VAL A 239 0.45 23.34 13.09
N ASP A 240 1.66 23.10 12.59
CA ASP A 240 2.22 23.81 11.43
C ASP A 240 3.02 22.90 10.46
N GLY A 241 3.18 21.60 10.77
CA GLY A 241 3.93 20.65 9.96
C GLY A 241 5.46 20.82 10.03
N SER A 242 5.98 21.62 10.96
CA SER A 242 7.42 21.78 11.16
C SER A 242 8.05 20.51 11.72
N VAL A 243 9.34 20.27 11.40
CA VAL A 243 10.08 19.10 11.89
C VAL A 243 10.52 19.33 13.32
N ILE A 244 10.11 18.45 14.23
CA ILE A 244 10.58 18.43 15.63
C ILE A 244 11.88 17.65 15.72
N TRP A 245 11.91 16.44 15.20
CA TRP A 245 13.11 15.62 15.08
C TRP A 245 12.99 14.62 13.91
N THR A 246 14.11 14.07 13.50
CA THR A 246 14.17 13.00 12.50
C THR A 246 15.30 12.04 12.83
N HIS A 247 15.02 10.74 12.68
CA HIS A 247 16.02 9.67 12.68
C HIS A 247 16.17 9.14 11.26
N ALA A 248 17.37 8.77 10.85
CA ALA A 248 17.66 8.34 9.48
C ALA A 248 18.53 7.09 9.45
N ASP A 249 18.08 6.07 8.76
CA ASP A 249 18.83 4.85 8.47
C ASP A 249 19.24 4.81 6.99
N THR A 250 20.50 4.40 6.72
CA THR A 250 20.99 4.25 5.35
C THR A 250 20.43 2.94 4.77
N THR A 251 19.21 3.01 4.31
CA THR A 251 18.50 1.90 3.68
C THR A 251 17.47 2.45 2.70
N ARG A 252 17.14 1.65 1.66
CA ARG A 252 16.16 2.00 0.65
C ARG A 252 15.36 0.77 0.26
N PHE A 253 14.07 0.84 0.42
CA PHE A 253 13.17 -0.12 -0.18
C PHE A 253 12.54 0.49 -1.43
N ASN A 254 12.51 -0.27 -2.53
CA ASN A 254 11.86 0.12 -3.78
C ASN A 254 11.34 -1.14 -4.49
N GLU A 255 10.14 -1.08 -5.00
CA GLU A 255 9.59 -2.17 -5.81
C GLU A 255 8.77 -1.62 -6.99
N VAL A 256 8.43 -2.53 -7.92
CA VAL A 256 7.94 -2.19 -9.26
C VAL A 256 6.62 -1.42 -9.25
N VAL A 257 5.70 -1.74 -8.33
CA VAL A 257 4.32 -1.24 -8.36
C VAL A 257 4.18 0.07 -7.60
N SER A 258 4.51 0.06 -6.32
CA SER A 258 4.31 1.25 -5.48
C SER A 258 5.53 2.19 -5.48
N GLY A 259 6.69 1.73 -5.94
CA GLY A 259 7.90 2.53 -5.94
C GLY A 259 8.61 2.55 -4.58
N ALA A 260 9.29 3.65 -4.29
CA ALA A 260 10.17 3.79 -3.13
C ALA A 260 9.43 4.04 -1.81
N GLY A 261 10.09 3.72 -0.71
CA GLY A 261 9.80 4.15 0.65
C GLY A 261 9.19 3.09 1.57
N PRO A 262 9.15 3.34 2.87
CA PRO A 262 8.58 2.46 3.88
C PRO A 262 7.06 2.33 3.76
N ARG A 263 6.49 1.24 4.29
CA ARG A 263 5.07 0.90 4.14
C ARG A 263 4.31 0.95 5.46
N SER A 264 4.98 0.64 6.57
CA SER A 264 4.29 0.57 7.86
C SER A 264 4.07 1.96 8.47
N THR A 265 3.10 2.05 9.36
CA THR A 265 2.84 3.24 10.18
C THR A 265 3.51 3.06 11.53
N PRO A 266 4.25 4.05 12.05
CA PRO A 266 4.81 3.99 13.39
C PRO A 266 3.72 3.86 14.45
N SER A 267 4.02 3.22 15.58
CA SER A 267 3.18 3.20 16.78
C SER A 267 3.84 3.99 17.89
N VAL A 268 3.06 4.81 18.61
CA VAL A 268 3.56 5.72 19.64
C VAL A 268 2.86 5.41 20.96
N VAL A 269 3.59 4.88 21.92
CA VAL A 269 3.05 4.45 23.20
C VAL A 269 4.10 4.65 24.29
N ASN A 270 3.69 5.15 25.46
CA ASN A 270 4.52 5.26 26.67
C ASN A 270 5.86 5.98 26.43
N GLY A 271 5.84 7.08 25.66
CA GLY A 271 7.05 7.88 25.39
C GLY A 271 8.03 7.26 24.39
N HIS A 272 7.61 6.23 23.64
CA HIS A 272 8.41 5.57 22.62
C HIS A 272 7.69 5.53 21.27
N VAL A 273 8.49 5.58 20.20
CA VAL A 273 8.03 5.43 18.81
C VAL A 273 8.63 4.14 18.26
N TYR A 274 7.77 3.24 17.81
CA TYR A 274 8.15 1.96 17.20
C TYR A 274 7.88 2.01 15.71
N ALA A 275 8.88 1.85 14.88
CA ALA A 275 8.78 1.95 13.43
C ALA A 275 9.46 0.77 12.74
N LEU A 276 8.81 0.22 11.71
CA LEU A 276 9.34 -0.85 10.89
C LEU A 276 9.57 -0.33 9.47
N GLY A 277 10.85 -0.28 9.04
CA GLY A 277 11.24 0.09 7.69
C GLY A 277 10.89 -0.97 6.65
N GLY A 278 10.80 -0.58 5.38
CA GLY A 278 10.44 -1.49 4.29
C GLY A 278 11.40 -2.67 4.10
N THR A 279 12.64 -2.53 4.52
CA THR A 279 13.70 -3.56 4.48
C THR A 279 13.78 -4.44 5.72
N GLY A 280 12.90 -4.22 6.72
CA GLY A 280 12.86 -5.02 7.94
C GLY A 280 13.68 -4.47 9.10
N LEU A 281 14.06 -3.21 9.07
CA LEU A 281 14.71 -2.54 10.19
C LEU A 281 13.62 -2.05 11.16
N LEU A 282 13.54 -2.66 12.34
CA LEU A 282 12.62 -2.32 13.41
C LEU A 282 13.34 -1.46 14.43
N THR A 283 12.87 -0.24 14.63
CA THR A 283 13.53 0.77 15.47
C THR A 283 12.59 1.27 16.55
N CYS A 284 13.06 1.30 17.80
CA CYS A 284 12.43 1.98 18.92
C CYS A 284 13.19 3.28 19.21
N LEU A 285 12.46 4.39 19.18
CA LEU A 285 12.98 5.73 19.44
C LEU A 285 12.32 6.35 20.66
N ASN A 286 13.04 7.24 21.32
CA ASN A 286 12.46 8.13 22.32
C ASN A 286 11.49 9.12 21.62
N GLU A 287 10.27 9.27 22.12
CA GLU A 287 9.24 10.15 21.53
C GLU A 287 9.63 11.63 21.55
N VAL A 288 10.45 12.05 22.53
CA VAL A 288 10.77 13.47 22.76
C VAL A 288 11.77 13.98 21.72
N ASP A 289 12.85 13.20 21.50
CA ASP A 289 14.02 13.66 20.76
C ASP A 289 14.45 12.76 19.59
N GLY A 290 13.77 11.62 19.39
CA GLY A 290 14.07 10.69 18.29
C GLY A 290 15.38 9.89 18.48
N THR A 291 15.95 9.87 19.68
CA THR A 291 17.14 9.05 19.96
C THR A 291 16.79 7.57 19.96
N VAL A 292 17.70 6.74 19.42
CA VAL A 292 17.50 5.28 19.35
C VAL A 292 17.60 4.68 20.74
N VAL A 293 16.55 3.98 21.17
CA VAL A 293 16.52 3.17 22.40
C VAL A 293 17.07 1.78 22.09
N TRP A 294 16.53 1.14 21.06
CA TRP A 294 17.03 -0.12 20.51
C TRP A 294 16.63 -0.25 19.04
N GLN A 295 17.33 -1.12 18.32
CA GLN A 295 17.08 -1.42 16.91
C GLN A 295 17.31 -2.91 16.64
N LYS A 296 16.48 -3.50 15.77
CA LYS A 296 16.53 -4.90 15.34
C LYS A 296 16.46 -4.98 13.82
N ASN A 297 17.22 -5.88 13.24
CA ASN A 297 17.10 -6.18 11.83
C ASN A 297 16.43 -7.55 11.66
N LEU A 298 15.16 -7.55 11.21
CA LEU A 298 14.36 -8.77 11.09
C LEU A 298 14.98 -9.78 10.12
N VAL A 299 15.67 -9.31 9.08
CA VAL A 299 16.33 -10.16 8.09
C VAL A 299 17.53 -10.89 8.68
N SER A 300 18.46 -10.16 9.29
CA SER A 300 19.71 -10.75 9.79
C SER A 300 19.54 -11.46 11.13
N GLU A 301 18.63 -11.00 12.01
CA GLU A 301 18.48 -11.57 13.35
C GLU A 301 17.49 -12.74 13.40
N PHE A 302 16.44 -12.69 12.56
CA PHE A 302 15.37 -13.70 12.57
C PHE A 302 15.27 -14.50 11.27
N GLY A 303 16.16 -14.27 10.30
CA GLY A 303 16.18 -15.00 9.03
C GLY A 303 14.97 -14.67 8.12
N ALA A 304 14.35 -13.53 8.33
CA ALA A 304 13.18 -13.11 7.58
C ALA A 304 13.53 -12.78 6.12
N PRO A 305 12.83 -13.30 5.12
CA PRO A 305 12.95 -12.79 3.76
C PRO A 305 12.26 -11.42 3.67
N ILE A 306 12.79 -10.50 2.88
CA ILE A 306 12.08 -9.25 2.59
C ILE A 306 10.87 -9.62 1.70
N PRO A 307 9.63 -9.33 2.14
CA PRO A 307 8.45 -9.61 1.32
C PRO A 307 8.48 -8.82 0.00
N MET A 308 7.80 -9.32 -1.03
CA MET A 308 7.78 -8.70 -2.37
C MET A 308 7.46 -7.20 -2.33
N TRP A 309 6.50 -6.79 -1.49
CA TRP A 309 6.11 -5.38 -1.30
C TRP A 309 6.70 -4.75 -0.03
N GLY A 310 7.77 -5.32 0.51
CA GLY A 310 8.41 -4.89 1.74
C GLY A 310 7.63 -5.25 3.00
N PHE A 311 8.22 -4.97 4.15
CA PHE A 311 7.53 -5.12 5.42
C PHE A 311 6.47 -4.01 5.54
N SER A 312 5.18 -4.38 5.63
CA SER A 312 4.04 -3.46 5.60
C SER A 312 3.19 -3.49 6.85
N GLY A 313 3.16 -4.60 7.59
CA GLY A 313 2.47 -4.69 8.87
C GLY A 313 3.05 -3.68 9.87
N SER A 314 2.18 -2.94 10.54
CA SER A 314 2.60 -1.95 11.54
C SER A 314 2.85 -2.60 12.90
N PRO A 315 3.76 -2.08 13.74
CA PRO A 315 3.95 -2.58 15.09
C PRO A 315 2.66 -2.47 15.91
N LEU A 316 2.20 -3.58 16.49
CA LEU A 316 1.13 -3.57 17.48
C LEU A 316 1.75 -3.50 18.88
N ILE A 317 1.37 -2.50 19.65
CA ILE A 317 1.75 -2.43 21.06
C ILE A 317 0.59 -2.89 21.92
N LEU A 318 0.81 -3.93 22.68
CA LEU A 318 -0.16 -4.50 23.61
C LEU A 318 0.49 -4.66 24.99
N GLU A 319 0.09 -3.80 25.93
CA GLU A 319 0.74 -3.67 27.24
C GLU A 319 2.23 -3.33 27.10
N ASP A 320 3.13 -4.25 27.51
CA ASP A 320 4.58 -4.12 27.42
C ASP A 320 5.20 -4.88 26.23
N LYS A 321 4.36 -5.40 25.33
CA LYS A 321 4.77 -6.24 24.20
C LYS A 321 4.58 -5.50 22.87
N LEU A 322 5.61 -5.58 22.04
CA LEU A 322 5.55 -5.22 20.63
C LEU A 322 5.33 -6.48 19.81
N ILE A 323 4.20 -6.58 19.11
CA ILE A 323 3.88 -7.72 18.26
C ILE A 323 4.04 -7.31 16.81
N ILE A 324 4.86 -8.07 16.06
CA ILE A 324 5.23 -7.75 14.69
C ILE A 324 5.41 -9.00 13.82
N PHE A 325 4.96 -8.92 12.59
CA PHE A 325 5.26 -9.93 11.59
C PHE A 325 6.72 -9.80 11.13
N ALA A 326 7.46 -10.90 11.21
CA ALA A 326 8.82 -11.00 10.69
C ALA A 326 8.89 -11.94 9.47
N GLY A 327 8.11 -13.02 9.42
CA GLY A 327 8.09 -13.96 8.29
C GLY A 327 9.31 -14.88 8.22
N GLY A 328 10.09 -14.97 9.28
CA GLY A 328 11.23 -15.85 9.39
C GLY A 328 10.85 -17.33 9.63
N PRO A 329 11.84 -18.23 9.54
CA PRO A 329 11.61 -19.65 9.70
C PRO A 329 11.20 -20.04 11.13
N GLU A 330 10.67 -21.26 11.28
CA GLU A 330 10.27 -21.84 12.55
C GLU A 330 9.26 -20.95 13.30
N LYS A 331 9.61 -20.47 14.49
CA LYS A 331 8.79 -19.57 15.30
C LYS A 331 9.05 -18.08 15.06
N ASN A 332 9.85 -17.73 14.07
CA ASN A 332 10.17 -16.35 13.73
C ASN A 332 9.17 -15.72 12.73
N GLY A 333 7.98 -16.27 12.59
CA GLY A 333 6.93 -15.77 11.70
C GLY A 333 6.26 -14.51 12.25
N LEU A 334 5.57 -14.62 13.38
CA LEU A 334 5.09 -13.49 14.19
C LEU A 334 5.87 -13.48 15.50
N LEU A 335 6.35 -12.31 15.90
CA LEU A 335 7.17 -12.14 17.10
C LEU A 335 6.48 -11.24 18.11
N ALA A 336 6.58 -11.55 19.40
CA ALA A 336 6.42 -10.57 20.46
C ALA A 336 7.79 -10.22 21.06
N LEU A 337 8.07 -8.94 21.11
CA LEU A 337 9.28 -8.38 21.68
C LEU A 337 8.92 -7.54 22.90
N GLU A 338 9.81 -7.50 23.87
CA GLU A 338 9.73 -6.57 25.01
C GLU A 338 9.84 -5.12 24.51
N CYS A 339 8.89 -4.27 24.83
CA CYS A 339 8.90 -2.88 24.40
C CYS A 339 10.16 -2.12 24.84
N ALA A 340 10.63 -2.38 26.05
CA ALA A 340 11.75 -1.64 26.66
C ALA A 340 13.12 -1.95 26.05
N ALA A 341 13.37 -3.22 25.67
CA ALA A 341 14.70 -3.67 25.25
C ALA A 341 14.72 -4.42 23.91
N GLY A 342 13.57 -4.73 23.33
CA GLY A 342 13.48 -5.50 22.09
C GLY A 342 13.83 -6.98 22.24
N ASN A 343 13.88 -7.52 23.48
CA ASN A 343 14.12 -8.95 23.68
C ASN A 343 12.93 -9.77 23.22
N THR A 344 13.18 -10.92 22.59
CA THR A 344 12.09 -11.82 22.16
C THR A 344 11.43 -12.46 23.37
N LEU A 345 10.12 -12.28 23.51
CA LEU A 345 9.29 -12.91 24.54
C LEU A 345 8.73 -14.25 24.05
N TRP A 346 8.15 -14.26 22.85
CA TRP A 346 7.66 -15.46 22.20
C TRP A 346 7.65 -15.29 20.68
N GLY A 347 7.50 -16.38 19.96
CA GLY A 347 7.35 -16.41 18.53
C GLY A 347 6.35 -17.46 18.06
N PHE A 348 5.66 -17.18 16.96
CA PHE A 348 4.66 -18.03 16.33
C PHE A 348 5.03 -18.34 14.87
N PRO A 349 4.89 -19.59 14.40
CA PRO A 349 5.17 -19.96 13.02
C PRO A 349 4.20 -19.28 12.05
N SER A 350 4.71 -18.70 10.99
CA SER A 350 3.90 -18.09 9.92
C SER A 350 4.47 -18.46 8.54
N THR A 351 3.82 -18.00 7.49
CA THR A 351 4.39 -18.01 6.15
C THR A 351 5.39 -16.87 5.98
N ASP A 352 6.14 -16.89 4.89
CA ASP A 352 7.14 -15.88 4.54
C ASP A 352 6.54 -14.56 4.01
N MET A 353 5.22 -14.50 3.79
CA MET A 353 4.52 -13.30 3.31
C MET A 353 3.26 -13.01 4.12
N ASN A 354 3.22 -11.80 4.65
CA ASN A 354 2.05 -11.16 5.23
C ASN A 354 2.19 -9.63 5.13
N TYR A 355 1.07 -8.95 4.94
CA TYR A 355 1.00 -7.49 4.80
C TYR A 355 0.03 -6.84 5.80
N THR A 356 -0.60 -7.65 6.66
CA THR A 356 -1.53 -7.18 7.69
C THR A 356 -0.83 -6.86 8.99
N THR A 357 -1.44 -5.95 9.75
CA THR A 357 -1.11 -5.72 11.15
C THR A 357 -1.87 -6.71 12.03
N ALA A 358 -1.21 -7.30 13.01
CA ALA A 358 -1.88 -8.10 14.03
C ALA A 358 -2.82 -7.22 14.87
N ARG A 359 -4.01 -7.75 15.24
CA ARG A 359 -5.05 -6.98 15.94
C ARG A 359 -5.45 -7.64 17.25
N PRO A 360 -5.48 -6.86 18.36
CA PRO A 360 -6.04 -7.36 19.61
C PRO A 360 -7.57 -7.47 19.48
N MET A 361 -8.14 -8.54 19.97
CA MET A 361 -9.58 -8.78 19.98
C MET A 361 -9.99 -9.45 21.29
N THR A 362 -11.24 -9.22 21.69
CA THR A 362 -11.87 -9.99 22.77
C THR A 362 -12.91 -10.89 22.15
N LEU A 363 -12.64 -12.20 22.12
CA LEU A 363 -13.52 -13.21 21.56
C LEU A 363 -13.91 -14.21 22.65
N CYS A 364 -15.19 -14.50 22.79
CA CYS A 364 -15.74 -15.35 23.85
C CYS A 364 -15.26 -14.92 25.26
N GLY A 365 -15.12 -13.59 25.48
CA GLY A 365 -14.63 -13.04 26.74
C GLY A 365 -13.14 -13.20 27.00
N GLN A 366 -12.36 -13.73 26.05
CA GLN A 366 -10.92 -13.91 26.17
C GLN A 366 -10.15 -12.97 25.24
N SER A 367 -9.10 -12.34 25.77
CA SER A 367 -8.18 -11.52 24.97
C SER A 367 -7.31 -12.41 24.08
N VAL A 368 -7.29 -12.11 22.79
CA VAL A 368 -6.46 -12.79 21.79
C VAL A 368 -5.84 -11.77 20.83
N VAL A 369 -4.77 -12.16 20.17
CA VAL A 369 -4.23 -11.43 19.02
C VAL A 369 -4.57 -12.20 17.76
N VAL A 370 -5.25 -11.53 16.83
CA VAL A 370 -5.60 -12.12 15.53
C VAL A 370 -4.71 -11.55 14.44
N PHE A 371 -4.13 -12.42 13.62
CA PHE A 371 -3.42 -12.04 12.42
C PHE A 371 -3.70 -12.99 11.27
N CYS A 372 -3.36 -12.60 10.05
CA CYS A 372 -3.62 -13.37 8.86
C CYS A 372 -2.32 -13.59 8.07
N ASP A 373 -2.13 -14.78 7.50
CA ASP A 373 -1.00 -15.10 6.64
C ASP A 373 -1.42 -15.94 5.42
N GLY A 374 -0.47 -16.56 4.71
CA GLY A 374 -0.77 -17.43 3.56
C GLY A 374 -1.56 -18.69 3.90
N LYS A 375 -1.62 -19.09 5.19
CA LYS A 375 -2.35 -20.30 5.66
C LYS A 375 -3.76 -20.00 6.14
N GLY A 376 -4.09 -18.76 6.49
CA GLY A 376 -5.40 -18.37 6.99
C GLY A 376 -5.35 -17.31 8.08
N ALA A 377 -6.39 -17.26 8.89
CA ALA A 377 -6.49 -16.43 10.09
C ALA A 377 -6.10 -17.24 11.33
N HIS A 378 -5.36 -16.62 12.23
CA HIS A 378 -4.85 -17.21 13.47
C HIS A 378 -5.21 -16.33 14.64
N ALA A 379 -5.75 -16.93 15.71
CA ALA A 379 -5.80 -16.28 17.02
C ALA A 379 -4.74 -16.89 17.93
N ILE A 380 -4.05 -16.03 18.66
CA ILE A 380 -2.89 -16.36 19.47
C ILE A 380 -3.10 -15.80 20.86
N ASP A 381 -2.70 -16.55 21.89
CA ASP A 381 -2.64 -16.03 23.24
C ASP A 381 -1.51 -14.97 23.31
N PRO A 382 -1.80 -13.71 23.67
CA PRO A 382 -0.80 -12.66 23.72
C PRO A 382 0.27 -12.86 24.81
N ASN A 383 0.03 -13.77 25.77
CA ASN A 383 0.95 -13.99 26.88
C ASN A 383 2.14 -14.87 26.50
N ASP A 384 1.90 -15.94 25.74
CA ASP A 384 2.92 -16.95 25.45
C ASP A 384 3.07 -17.31 23.97
N GLY A 385 2.25 -16.71 23.10
CA GLY A 385 2.29 -16.97 21.66
C GLY A 385 1.71 -18.33 21.25
N SER A 386 0.98 -19.01 22.14
CA SER A 386 0.34 -20.27 21.80
C SER A 386 -0.86 -20.07 20.88
N ALA A 387 -1.08 -21.03 19.96
CA ALA A 387 -2.24 -21.00 19.09
C ALA A 387 -3.54 -21.22 19.88
N VAL A 388 -4.46 -20.28 19.80
CA VAL A 388 -5.82 -20.43 20.31
C VAL A 388 -6.68 -21.14 19.27
N TRP A 389 -6.66 -20.66 18.03
CA TRP A 389 -7.26 -21.32 16.88
C TRP A 389 -6.58 -20.89 15.58
N THR A 390 -6.73 -21.72 14.55
CA THR A 390 -6.34 -21.41 13.17
C THR A 390 -7.50 -21.80 12.26
N PHE A 391 -7.88 -20.92 11.36
CA PHE A 391 -8.97 -21.15 10.42
C PHE A 391 -8.63 -20.64 9.03
N LYS A 392 -8.92 -21.46 8.02
CA LYS A 392 -8.73 -21.08 6.61
C LYS A 392 -10.08 -21.06 5.90
N PRO A 393 -10.61 -19.90 5.55
CA PRO A 393 -11.80 -19.78 4.73
C PRO A 393 -11.68 -20.51 3.38
N GLU A 394 -12.82 -20.97 2.84
CA GLU A 394 -12.86 -21.75 1.60
C GLU A 394 -12.24 -20.99 0.41
N LEU A 395 -12.54 -19.70 0.28
CA LEU A 395 -12.05 -18.87 -0.80
C LEU A 395 -10.66 -18.26 -0.57
N TRP A 396 -9.95 -18.64 0.48
CA TRP A 396 -8.62 -18.10 0.79
C TRP A 396 -7.60 -18.38 -0.32
N LYS A 397 -6.95 -17.32 -0.86
CA LYS A 397 -6.02 -17.43 -2.01
C LYS A 397 -4.71 -16.66 -1.81
N GLY A 398 -4.11 -16.73 -0.67
CA GLY A 398 -2.79 -16.13 -0.47
C GLY A 398 -2.72 -15.26 0.77
N PRO A 399 -1.66 -14.48 0.94
CA PRO A 399 -1.53 -13.60 2.09
C PRO A 399 -2.64 -12.58 2.09
N ALA A 400 -3.24 -12.34 3.25
CA ALA A 400 -4.17 -11.24 3.43
C ALA A 400 -3.41 -9.91 3.41
N MET A 401 -4.06 -8.90 2.87
CA MET A 401 -3.55 -7.53 2.85
C MET A 401 -4.42 -6.58 3.65
N VAL A 402 -5.58 -7.08 4.09
CA VAL A 402 -6.58 -6.36 4.87
C VAL A 402 -6.53 -6.88 6.28
N ASP A 403 -6.44 -5.98 7.24
CA ASP A 403 -6.39 -6.33 8.64
C ASP A 403 -7.66 -7.06 9.08
N PRO A 404 -7.55 -8.09 9.94
CA PRO A 404 -8.72 -8.69 10.56
C PRO A 404 -9.44 -7.65 11.43
N GLN A 405 -10.76 -7.61 11.35
CA GLN A 405 -11.57 -6.63 12.08
C GLN A 405 -12.70 -7.30 12.87
N GLN A 406 -12.72 -7.09 14.17
CA GLN A 406 -13.82 -7.52 15.02
C GLN A 406 -15.09 -6.71 14.69
N ILE A 407 -16.23 -7.40 14.54
CA ILE A 407 -17.52 -6.80 14.17
C ILE A 407 -18.64 -7.10 15.14
N GLY A 408 -18.36 -7.91 16.13
CA GLY A 408 -19.27 -8.31 17.20
C GLY A 408 -18.49 -8.96 18.35
N PRO A 409 -19.16 -9.40 19.41
CA PRO A 409 -18.50 -10.04 20.55
C PRO A 409 -17.65 -11.24 20.14
N ASP A 410 -18.17 -12.05 19.22
CA ASP A 410 -17.60 -13.32 18.82
C ASP A 410 -17.53 -13.49 17.30
N SER A 411 -17.44 -12.36 16.56
CA SER A 411 -17.38 -12.39 15.11
C SER A 411 -16.39 -11.38 14.56
N LEU A 412 -15.75 -11.74 13.44
CA LEU A 412 -14.76 -10.92 12.78
C LEU A 412 -14.85 -11.04 11.25
N ILE A 413 -14.34 -10.03 10.55
CA ILE A 413 -14.15 -10.03 9.11
C ILE A 413 -12.66 -10.20 8.80
N VAL A 414 -12.36 -11.00 7.78
CA VAL A 414 -11.02 -11.19 7.24
C VAL A 414 -11.01 -10.99 5.72
N GLY A 415 -9.92 -10.45 5.19
CA GLY A 415 -9.66 -10.44 3.75
C GLY A 415 -9.19 -11.82 3.28
N LEU A 416 -9.61 -12.23 2.06
CA LEU A 416 -9.32 -13.57 1.51
C LEU A 416 -8.07 -13.59 0.60
N GLY A 417 -7.38 -12.48 0.47
CA GLY A 417 -6.26 -12.24 -0.43
C GLY A 417 -6.53 -11.07 -1.38
N ASP A 418 -5.51 -10.67 -2.15
CA ASP A 418 -5.58 -9.51 -3.04
C ASP A 418 -6.72 -9.62 -4.07
N GLY A 419 -7.70 -8.74 -3.95
CA GLY A 419 -8.84 -8.67 -4.87
C GLY A 419 -9.72 -9.93 -4.90
N VAL A 420 -9.61 -10.83 -3.94
CA VAL A 420 -10.39 -12.09 -3.88
C VAL A 420 -11.76 -11.87 -3.27
N GLY A 421 -11.81 -11.33 -2.06
CA GLY A 421 -13.05 -11.15 -1.32
C GLY A 421 -12.82 -10.93 0.17
N THR A 422 -13.92 -11.05 0.92
CA THR A 422 -13.96 -10.98 2.37
C THR A 422 -14.76 -12.16 2.93
N ALA A 423 -14.45 -12.60 4.15
CA ALA A 423 -15.23 -13.59 4.87
C ALA A 423 -15.58 -13.10 6.27
N ARG A 424 -16.72 -13.53 6.78
CA ARG A 424 -17.11 -13.39 8.18
C ARG A 424 -16.91 -14.72 8.89
N LEU A 425 -16.19 -14.68 10.00
CA LEU A 425 -15.96 -15.80 10.87
C LEU A 425 -16.75 -15.61 12.16
N GLU A 426 -17.41 -16.67 12.61
CA GLU A 426 -18.04 -16.79 13.91
C GLU A 426 -17.19 -17.69 14.80
N VAL A 427 -16.95 -17.23 16.02
CA VAL A 427 -16.13 -17.92 17.00
C VAL A 427 -17.00 -18.31 18.19
N SER A 428 -16.85 -19.52 18.66
CA SER A 428 -17.50 -19.97 19.88
C SER A 428 -16.53 -20.78 20.73
N LYS A 429 -16.80 -20.84 22.05
CA LYS A 429 -16.00 -21.60 22.99
C LYS A 429 -16.92 -22.42 23.89
N THR A 430 -16.73 -23.73 23.92
CA THR A 430 -17.48 -24.65 24.78
C THR A 430 -16.49 -25.59 25.45
N ASP A 431 -16.52 -25.68 26.76
CA ASP A 431 -15.65 -26.57 27.57
C ASP A 431 -14.15 -26.43 27.19
N ASP A 432 -13.68 -25.19 27.07
CA ASP A 432 -12.34 -24.82 26.62
C ASP A 432 -11.95 -25.19 25.16
N GLN A 433 -12.88 -25.72 24.39
CA GLN A 433 -12.68 -25.97 22.96
C GLN A 433 -13.19 -24.78 22.13
N TRP A 434 -12.30 -24.26 21.29
CA TRP A 434 -12.63 -23.21 20.33
C TRP A 434 -13.17 -23.82 19.05
N THR A 435 -14.24 -23.25 18.55
CA THR A 435 -14.81 -23.59 17.23
C THR A 435 -14.94 -22.32 16.41
N VAL A 436 -14.40 -22.35 15.20
CA VAL A 436 -14.51 -21.25 14.23
C VAL A 436 -15.28 -21.76 13.03
N THR A 437 -16.27 -21.01 12.61
CA THR A 437 -17.08 -21.31 11.42
C THR A 437 -17.10 -20.13 10.46
N GLU A 438 -17.13 -20.41 9.18
CA GLU A 438 -17.34 -19.41 8.14
C GLU A 438 -18.85 -19.15 8.00
N ALA A 439 -19.31 -17.98 8.48
CA ALA A 439 -20.71 -17.59 8.32
C ALA A 439 -21.04 -17.27 6.86
N TRP A 440 -20.12 -16.59 6.19
CA TRP A 440 -20.16 -16.36 4.75
C TRP A 440 -18.77 -15.98 4.20
N SER A 441 -18.55 -16.27 2.91
CA SER A 441 -17.52 -15.68 2.06
C SER A 441 -18.18 -14.92 0.92
N SER A 442 -17.68 -13.73 0.62
CA SER A 442 -18.27 -12.84 -0.37
C SER A 442 -17.24 -12.28 -1.35
N THR A 443 -17.53 -12.38 -2.63
CA THR A 443 -16.81 -11.70 -3.71
C THR A 443 -17.44 -10.35 -4.07
N LYS A 444 -18.38 -9.86 -3.27
CA LYS A 444 -19.07 -8.57 -3.47
C LYS A 444 -18.26 -7.41 -2.91
N LEU A 445 -17.35 -7.66 -1.97
CA LEU A 445 -16.33 -6.74 -1.47
C LEU A 445 -14.97 -7.42 -1.65
N ARG A 446 -14.15 -6.91 -2.55
CA ARG A 446 -12.85 -7.48 -2.95
C ARG A 446 -11.75 -6.46 -2.76
N PRO A 447 -11.36 -6.20 -1.52
CA PRO A 447 -10.28 -5.28 -1.24
C PRO A 447 -8.94 -5.84 -1.76
N SER A 448 -8.03 -4.94 -2.10
CA SER A 448 -6.61 -5.25 -2.27
C SER A 448 -5.89 -4.99 -0.95
N PHE A 449 -5.30 -3.83 -0.80
CA PHE A 449 -4.67 -3.35 0.45
C PHE A 449 -5.52 -2.29 1.18
N ASN A 450 -6.78 -2.18 0.81
CA ASN A 450 -7.73 -1.18 1.29
C ASN A 450 -8.58 -1.79 2.39
N ASP A 451 -8.40 -1.34 3.62
CA ASP A 451 -9.20 -1.83 4.74
C ASP A 451 -10.66 -1.38 4.64
N CYS A 452 -11.53 -2.13 5.27
CA CYS A 452 -12.95 -1.78 5.39
C CYS A 452 -13.26 -1.08 6.72
N VAL A 453 -14.39 -0.40 6.78
CA VAL A 453 -14.96 0.13 8.02
C VAL A 453 -16.37 -0.43 8.20
N VAL A 454 -16.80 -0.59 9.46
CA VAL A 454 -18.09 -1.21 9.79
C VAL A 454 -18.97 -0.24 10.57
N PHE A 455 -20.19 -0.03 10.09
CA PHE A 455 -21.16 0.83 10.73
C PHE A 455 -22.59 0.43 10.35
N ASP A 456 -23.52 0.43 11.30
CA ASP A 456 -24.94 0.19 11.08
C ASP A 456 -25.23 -1.07 10.22
N ASN A 457 -24.64 -2.20 10.60
CA ASN A 457 -24.71 -3.48 9.87
C ASN A 457 -24.19 -3.43 8.42
N GLY A 458 -23.54 -2.34 8.01
CA GLY A 458 -22.86 -2.20 6.73
C GLY A 458 -21.36 -2.42 6.88
N VAL A 459 -20.75 -3.16 5.97
CA VAL A 459 -19.31 -3.21 5.76
C VAL A 459 -18.99 -2.39 4.52
N TYR A 460 -18.28 -1.29 4.71
CA TYR A 460 -17.93 -0.33 3.67
C TYR A 460 -16.48 -0.46 3.30
N GLY A 461 -16.19 -0.57 2.03
CA GLY A 461 -14.82 -0.70 1.56
C GLY A 461 -14.75 -0.75 0.04
N PHE A 462 -13.58 -1.07 -0.45
CA PHE A 462 -13.31 -1.10 -1.88
C PHE A 462 -13.58 -2.49 -2.47
N ASN A 463 -14.35 -2.53 -3.54
CA ASN A 463 -14.43 -3.66 -4.45
C ASN A 463 -13.51 -3.33 -5.65
N GLN A 464 -12.22 -3.52 -5.46
CA GLN A 464 -11.16 -2.95 -6.30
C GLN A 464 -11.29 -1.41 -6.36
N ALA A 465 -11.32 -0.79 -7.52
CA ALA A 465 -11.38 0.67 -7.67
C ALA A 465 -12.76 1.31 -7.37
N ILE A 466 -13.77 0.53 -6.97
CA ILE A 466 -15.14 1.02 -6.76
C ILE A 466 -15.54 0.81 -5.30
N PHE A 467 -16.06 1.85 -4.66
CA PHE A 467 -16.52 1.76 -3.28
C PHE A 467 -17.83 0.98 -3.19
N SER A 468 -17.99 0.18 -2.14
CA SER A 468 -19.11 -0.72 -1.97
C SER A 468 -19.54 -0.83 -0.52
N CYS A 469 -20.81 -1.16 -0.31
CA CYS A 469 -21.34 -1.62 0.97
C CYS A 469 -21.90 -3.01 0.80
N ILE A 470 -21.54 -3.91 1.71
CA ILE A 470 -22.18 -5.22 1.87
C ILE A 470 -22.84 -5.30 3.24
N ASP A 471 -23.82 -6.17 3.39
CA ASP A 471 -24.46 -6.47 4.65
C ASP A 471 -23.52 -7.29 5.54
N ALA A 472 -23.26 -6.85 6.76
CA ALA A 472 -22.34 -7.52 7.67
C ALA A 472 -22.84 -8.91 8.11
N THR A 473 -24.16 -9.14 8.10
CA THR A 473 -24.77 -10.43 8.51
C THR A 473 -24.75 -11.45 7.38
N THR A 474 -24.99 -11.03 6.13
CA THR A 474 -25.22 -11.95 5.00
C THR A 474 -24.10 -11.93 3.95
N GLY A 475 -23.20 -10.92 3.94
CA GLY A 475 -22.18 -10.74 2.91
C GLY A 475 -22.74 -10.27 1.56
N GLU A 476 -24.04 -10.00 1.46
CA GLU A 476 -24.68 -9.57 0.22
C GLU A 476 -24.50 -8.08 -0.04
N ARG A 477 -24.38 -7.72 -1.33
CA ARG A 477 -24.20 -6.32 -1.71
C ARG A 477 -25.45 -5.49 -1.44
N LYS A 478 -25.31 -4.43 -0.67
CA LYS A 478 -26.32 -3.39 -0.49
C LYS A 478 -26.27 -2.40 -1.65
N TRP A 479 -25.09 -1.87 -1.92
CA TRP A 479 -24.83 -0.97 -3.05
C TRP A 479 -23.37 -0.99 -3.48
N GLN A 480 -23.10 -0.48 -4.65
CA GLN A 480 -21.78 -0.25 -5.22
C GLN A 480 -21.82 1.01 -6.09
N GLY A 481 -20.85 1.90 -5.90
CA GLY A 481 -20.74 3.13 -6.67
C GLY A 481 -19.56 3.96 -6.22
N GLY A 482 -19.31 5.10 -6.86
CA GLY A 482 -18.15 5.93 -6.55
C GLY A 482 -16.83 5.25 -6.97
N ARG A 483 -16.25 5.74 -8.06
CA ARG A 483 -14.93 5.27 -8.47
C ARG A 483 -13.87 6.14 -7.84
N TYR A 484 -13.29 5.64 -6.76
CA TYR A 484 -12.28 6.36 -5.99
C TYR A 484 -10.87 5.74 -6.14
N GLY A 485 -10.70 4.79 -7.09
CA GLY A 485 -9.44 4.08 -7.26
C GLY A 485 -9.11 3.17 -6.08
N PHE A 486 -7.85 2.93 -5.84
CA PHE A 486 -7.37 2.12 -4.71
C PHE A 486 -7.07 3.01 -3.49
N GLY A 487 -8.04 3.85 -3.11
CA GLY A 487 -7.95 4.76 -1.97
C GLY A 487 -8.09 4.07 -0.61
N GLN A 488 -8.21 4.87 0.45
CA GLN A 488 -8.42 4.41 1.82
C GLN A 488 -9.65 5.06 2.44
N ALA A 489 -10.27 4.40 3.40
CA ALA A 489 -11.48 4.89 4.05
C ALA A 489 -11.35 4.89 5.57
N MET A 490 -11.91 5.91 6.21
CA MET A 490 -12.08 5.96 7.66
C MET A 490 -13.50 6.39 8.03
N LEU A 491 -13.96 5.96 9.19
CA LEU A 491 -15.29 6.26 9.72
C LEU A 491 -15.22 7.38 10.76
N LEU A 492 -16.00 8.42 10.59
CA LEU A 492 -16.36 9.38 11.62
C LEU A 492 -17.62 8.87 12.32
N LYS A 493 -17.44 8.04 13.36
CA LYS A 493 -18.51 7.24 13.95
C LYS A 493 -19.64 8.08 14.52
N LYS A 494 -19.33 9.17 15.23
CA LYS A 494 -20.33 10.08 15.82
C LYS A 494 -21.10 10.88 14.77
N ALA A 495 -20.43 11.27 13.68
CA ALA A 495 -21.06 11.95 12.56
C ALA A 495 -21.88 11.03 11.64
N GLY A 496 -21.68 9.70 11.70
CA GLY A 496 -22.26 8.75 10.76
C GLY A 496 -21.80 9.00 9.32
N GLN A 497 -20.50 9.34 9.14
CA GLN A 497 -19.91 9.70 7.86
C GLN A 497 -18.62 8.94 7.60
N ILE A 498 -18.30 8.72 6.33
CA ILE A 498 -17.06 8.07 5.90
C ILE A 498 -16.23 9.08 5.11
N LEU A 499 -14.98 9.25 5.51
CA LEU A 499 -13.96 9.95 4.73
C LEU A 499 -13.25 8.95 3.83
N VAL A 500 -13.20 9.23 2.54
CA VAL A 500 -12.45 8.46 1.56
C VAL A 500 -11.32 9.32 1.02
N ALA A 501 -10.08 8.93 1.27
CA ALA A 501 -8.92 9.43 0.54
C ALA A 501 -8.84 8.64 -0.78
N ALA A 502 -9.30 9.24 -1.87
CA ALA A 502 -9.30 8.61 -3.18
C ALA A 502 -7.89 8.54 -3.77
N GLU A 503 -7.61 7.55 -4.60
CA GLU A 503 -6.29 7.32 -5.19
C GLU A 503 -5.74 8.53 -5.96
N ASN A 504 -6.61 9.31 -6.61
CA ASN A 504 -6.22 10.53 -7.32
C ASN A 504 -5.94 11.74 -6.41
N GLY A 505 -6.05 11.56 -5.09
CA GLY A 505 -5.82 12.60 -4.10
C GLY A 505 -7.03 13.44 -3.71
N ASP A 506 -8.22 13.13 -4.23
CA ASP A 506 -9.47 13.73 -3.73
C ASP A 506 -9.79 13.21 -2.34
N VAL A 507 -10.40 14.05 -1.51
CA VAL A 507 -11.05 13.62 -0.26
C VAL A 507 -12.55 13.69 -0.46
N VAL A 508 -13.21 12.56 -0.23
CA VAL A 508 -14.64 12.40 -0.45
C VAL A 508 -15.33 12.14 0.88
N LEU A 509 -16.37 12.88 1.16
CA LEU A 509 -17.23 12.70 2.33
C LEU A 509 -18.50 11.96 1.90
N LEU A 510 -18.75 10.82 2.53
CA LEU A 510 -19.91 9.98 2.27
C LEU A 510 -20.80 9.90 3.52
N LYS A 511 -22.10 9.72 3.34
CA LYS A 511 -22.99 9.28 4.43
C LYS A 511 -22.75 7.78 4.67
N ALA A 512 -22.51 7.40 5.92
CA ALA A 512 -22.39 6.00 6.32
C ALA A 512 -23.79 5.37 6.46
N THR A 513 -24.29 4.78 5.38
CA THR A 513 -25.63 4.13 5.38
C THR A 513 -25.64 2.93 4.43
N PRO A 514 -26.25 1.78 4.82
CA PRO A 514 -26.38 0.63 3.94
C PRO A 514 -27.46 0.78 2.86
N GLU A 515 -28.26 1.86 2.86
CA GLU A 515 -29.37 2.04 1.94
C GLU A 515 -28.92 2.33 0.51
N LYS A 516 -28.03 3.32 0.35
CA LYS A 516 -27.50 3.75 -0.96
C LYS A 516 -26.21 4.57 -0.77
N LEU A 517 -25.38 4.59 -1.82
CA LEU A 517 -24.27 5.53 -1.87
C LEU A 517 -24.78 6.97 -1.87
N THR A 518 -24.32 7.77 -0.94
CA THR A 518 -24.61 9.20 -0.88
C THR A 518 -23.29 9.96 -0.67
N GLU A 519 -22.79 10.55 -1.75
CA GLU A 519 -21.65 11.46 -1.71
C GLU A 519 -22.15 12.83 -1.24
N LEU A 520 -21.61 13.32 -0.13
CA LEU A 520 -21.98 14.60 0.47
C LEU A 520 -21.12 15.73 -0.07
N SER A 521 -19.82 15.48 -0.21
CA SER A 521 -18.85 16.45 -0.71
C SER A 521 -17.61 15.78 -1.28
N ARG A 522 -16.89 16.50 -2.15
CA ARG A 522 -15.58 16.10 -2.68
C ARG A 522 -14.67 17.32 -2.80
N LEU A 523 -13.44 17.19 -2.36
CA LEU A 523 -12.42 18.23 -2.40
C LEU A 523 -11.12 17.68 -3.01
N PRO A 524 -10.51 18.38 -3.98
CA PRO A 524 -9.21 18.01 -4.53
C PRO A 524 -8.12 18.46 -3.55
N MET A 525 -7.58 17.54 -2.75
CA MET A 525 -6.62 17.87 -1.69
C MET A 525 -5.19 17.54 -2.06
N LEU A 526 -4.93 16.34 -2.61
CA LEU A 526 -3.60 15.89 -3.01
C LEU A 526 -3.62 15.58 -4.51
N ASN A 527 -2.61 16.01 -5.25
CA ASN A 527 -2.62 15.91 -6.73
C ASN A 527 -1.79 14.75 -7.26
N ASP A 528 -1.83 13.59 -6.58
CA ASP A 528 -1.01 12.43 -6.96
C ASP A 528 -1.55 11.14 -6.33
N LYS A 529 -0.96 10.00 -6.71
CA LYS A 529 -1.26 8.68 -6.16
C LYS A 529 -1.30 8.71 -4.63
N THR A 530 -2.46 8.41 -4.05
CA THR A 530 -2.73 8.49 -2.61
C THR A 530 -3.25 7.14 -2.13
N TRP A 531 -2.36 6.39 -1.45
CA TRP A 531 -2.66 5.08 -0.88
C TRP A 531 -2.56 5.07 0.64
N ASN A 532 -2.16 6.18 1.23
CA ASN A 532 -1.99 6.34 2.66
C ASN A 532 -3.34 6.49 3.35
N HIS A 533 -3.48 5.87 4.52
CA HIS A 533 -4.68 5.96 5.33
C HIS A 533 -4.81 7.38 5.92
N PRO A 534 -5.97 8.05 5.79
CA PRO A 534 -6.20 9.33 6.44
C PRO A 534 -6.32 9.15 7.96
N ILE A 535 -6.00 10.19 8.72
CA ILE A 535 -6.24 10.21 10.17
C ILE A 535 -7.00 11.46 10.59
N VAL A 536 -7.82 11.32 11.64
CA VAL A 536 -8.49 12.44 12.29
C VAL A 536 -8.11 12.44 13.76
N ALA A 537 -7.57 13.57 14.22
CA ALA A 537 -7.17 13.80 15.60
C ALA A 537 -7.33 15.29 15.94
N ASP A 538 -7.86 15.60 17.12
CA ASP A 538 -8.13 16.98 17.59
C ASP A 538 -8.92 17.84 16.59
N ASN A 539 -10.01 17.29 16.04
CA ASN A 539 -10.83 17.95 15.01
C ASN A 539 -10.06 18.34 13.74
N ARG A 540 -8.91 17.73 13.48
CA ARG A 540 -8.09 17.95 12.29
C ARG A 540 -8.01 16.68 11.47
N LEU A 541 -8.06 16.84 10.16
CA LEU A 541 -7.79 15.77 9.19
C LEU A 541 -6.37 15.92 8.67
N PHE A 542 -5.58 14.88 8.85
CA PHE A 542 -4.23 14.80 8.30
C PHE A 542 -4.21 13.80 7.16
N LEU A 543 -3.66 14.21 6.05
CA LEU A 543 -3.56 13.45 4.82
C LEU A 543 -2.12 13.50 4.33
N ARG A 544 -1.68 12.42 3.69
CA ARG A 544 -0.43 12.40 2.94
C ARG A 544 -0.51 11.48 1.74
N ASN A 545 0.41 11.69 0.81
CA ASN A 545 0.80 10.71 -0.20
C ASN A 545 2.34 10.62 -0.25
N GLY A 546 2.91 10.12 -1.33
CA GLY A 546 4.37 10.04 -1.51
C GLY A 546 5.07 11.38 -1.73
N LYS A 547 4.36 12.51 -1.80
CA LYS A 547 4.92 13.82 -2.17
C LYS A 547 4.47 14.97 -1.28
N THR A 548 3.29 14.89 -0.73
CA THR A 548 2.65 16.01 -0.02
C THR A 548 1.95 15.52 1.23
N ALA A 549 2.05 16.28 2.30
CA ALA A 549 1.21 16.15 3.48
C ALA A 549 0.41 17.43 3.73
N VAL A 550 -0.82 17.31 4.22
CA VAL A 550 -1.72 18.43 4.48
C VAL A 550 -2.50 18.22 5.77
N CYS A 551 -2.73 19.30 6.48
CA CYS A 551 -3.62 19.36 7.64
C CYS A 551 -4.81 20.28 7.35
N LEU A 552 -5.99 19.75 7.62
CA LEU A 552 -7.25 20.49 7.47
C LEU A 552 -7.96 20.59 8.83
N GLN A 553 -8.44 21.78 9.20
CA GLN A 553 -9.37 21.95 10.31
C GLN A 553 -10.77 21.55 9.86
N LEU A 554 -11.38 20.57 10.53
CA LEU A 554 -12.70 20.03 10.15
C LEU A 554 -13.86 20.86 10.68
N VAL A 555 -13.71 21.40 11.87
CA VAL A 555 -14.73 22.20 12.56
C VAL A 555 -14.04 23.42 13.15
N GLU A 556 -14.69 24.60 13.11
CA GLU A 556 -14.21 25.84 13.74
C GLU A 556 -14.25 25.77 15.26
#